data_868df63cd9d245fc23ec18ff24be13c0
#
_entry.id   868df63cd9d245fc23ec18ff24be13c0
#
_cell.length_a   1.000
_cell.length_b   1.000
_cell.length_c   1.000
_cell.angle_alpha   90.00
_cell.angle_beta   90.00
_cell.angle_gamma   90.00
#
_symmetry.space_group_name_H-M   'P 1'
#
loop_
_entity.id
_entity.type
_entity.pdbx_description
1 polymer ?
#
loop_
_entity_poly.entity_id
_entity_poly.type
_entity_poly.pdbx_seq_one_letter_code
_entity_poly.pdbx_strand_id
1 'polypeptide(L)'
;MKRNLLFFITAILMISQASCQSKDNTTNQQRALKTQQTITPTQVAPIDGLDRAYFASGCFWCVEAVYESLKGVKESVSGYSGGHTQNPTYASSNTGRTGHAEAVEISYNAQEIQFSDLVDVYFGSQNIGQVNGQGPDRGSQYRSIIFYQNQIQKNIIDAKIKELEQTLGQGYVAAEVLPFEKFWKGESYHQN
;
A
#
# COMPACT_ATOMS: atom_id res chain seq x y z
N MET A 1 -69.48 8.93 56.19
CA MET A 1 -68.96 7.95 57.17
C MET A 1 -68.53 6.71 56.39
N LYS A 2 -67.24 6.48 56.26
CA LYS A 2 -66.54 5.18 56.19
C LYS A 2 -65.05 5.47 55.86
N ARG A 3 -64.23 5.20 56.86
CA ARG A 3 -62.75 5.32 56.81
C ARG A 3 -62.18 4.14 56.03
N ASN A 4 -61.39 4.38 54.99
CA ASN A 4 -60.58 3.35 54.38
C ASN A 4 -59.11 3.58 54.72
N LEU A 5 -58.57 2.59 55.37
CA LEU A 5 -57.20 2.44 55.85
C LEU A 5 -56.26 2.12 54.67
N LEU A 6 -55.29 2.99 54.41
CA LEU A 6 -54.29 2.78 53.38
C LEU A 6 -53.10 2.01 53.99
N PHE A 7 -52.88 0.79 53.55
CA PHE A 7 -51.67 0.05 53.85
C PHE A 7 -50.50 0.51 52.89
N PHE A 8 -49.46 1.10 53.43
CA PHE A 8 -48.22 1.32 52.74
C PHE A 8 -47.39 0.05 52.79
N ILE A 9 -47.18 -0.58 51.61
CA ILE A 9 -46.20 -1.64 51.42
C ILE A 9 -44.97 -0.99 50.83
N THR A 10 -43.91 -0.85 51.63
CA THR A 10 -42.58 -0.43 51.17
C THR A 10 -41.84 -1.62 50.54
N ALA A 11 -41.79 -1.67 49.24
CA ALA A 11 -40.93 -2.61 48.52
C ALA A 11 -39.49 -2.05 48.47
N ILE A 12 -38.59 -2.68 49.20
CA ILE A 12 -37.16 -2.41 49.12
C ILE A 12 -36.62 -3.10 47.87
N LEU A 13 -36.28 -2.30 46.85
CA LEU A 13 -35.64 -2.78 45.62
C LEU A 13 -34.11 -2.83 45.86
N MET A 14 -33.61 -4.05 46.09
CA MET A 14 -32.16 -4.27 46.10
C MET A 14 -31.62 -4.18 44.64
N ILE A 15 -30.94 -3.07 44.34
CA ILE A 15 -30.20 -2.93 43.10
C ILE A 15 -28.85 -3.60 43.32
N SER A 16 -28.69 -4.82 42.82
CA SER A 16 -27.39 -5.47 42.70
C SER A 16 -26.63 -4.81 41.56
N GLN A 17 -25.63 -4.01 41.90
CA GLN A 17 -24.68 -3.48 40.91
C GLN A 17 -23.75 -4.61 40.43
N ALA A 18 -24.05 -5.16 39.26
CA ALA A 18 -23.09 -5.98 38.53
C ALA A 18 -22.01 -5.09 37.97
N SER A 19 -20.87 -5.00 38.66
CA SER A 19 -19.65 -4.40 38.15
C SER A 19 -19.09 -5.28 37.06
N CYS A 20 -19.48 -5.05 35.79
CA CYS A 20 -18.81 -5.64 34.62
C CYS A 20 -17.50 -4.95 34.43
N GLN A 21 -16.44 -5.69 34.71
CA GLN A 21 -15.04 -5.31 34.53
C GLN A 21 -14.71 -5.08 33.04
N SER A 22 -14.56 -3.82 32.65
CA SER A 22 -13.98 -3.42 31.36
C SER A 22 -12.44 -3.36 31.46
N LYS A 23 -11.79 -4.49 31.78
CA LYS A 23 -10.32 -4.56 31.81
C LYS A 23 -9.66 -5.11 30.54
N ASP A 24 -10.44 -5.72 29.64
CA ASP A 24 -9.85 -6.43 28.49
C ASP A 24 -9.68 -5.59 27.21
N ASN A 25 -10.37 -4.45 27.09
CA ASN A 25 -10.26 -3.63 25.88
C ASN A 25 -8.98 -2.77 25.82
N THR A 26 -8.44 -2.36 26.96
CA THR A 26 -7.23 -1.52 26.97
C THR A 26 -5.96 -2.32 26.61
N THR A 27 -5.93 -3.59 26.99
CA THR A 27 -4.79 -4.48 26.71
C THR A 27 -4.73 -4.88 25.25
N ASN A 28 -5.88 -5.06 24.59
CA ASN A 28 -5.93 -5.38 23.17
C ASN A 28 -5.62 -4.16 22.28
N GLN A 29 -6.04 -2.96 22.66
CA GLN A 29 -5.64 -1.74 21.94
C GLN A 29 -4.15 -1.42 22.10
N GLN A 30 -3.57 -1.63 23.28
CA GLN A 30 -2.13 -1.45 23.49
C GLN A 30 -1.30 -2.54 22.80
N ARG A 31 -1.85 -3.75 22.61
CA ARG A 31 -1.19 -4.82 21.86
C ARG A 31 -1.25 -4.56 20.34
N ALA A 32 -2.34 -4.00 19.83
CA ALA A 32 -2.47 -3.57 18.44
C ALA A 32 -1.53 -2.39 18.09
N LEU A 33 -1.34 -1.45 19.03
CA LEU A 33 -0.42 -0.32 18.86
C LEU A 33 1.08 -0.72 18.93
N LYS A 34 1.42 -1.86 19.53
CA LYS A 34 2.82 -2.34 19.64
C LYS A 34 3.33 -3.12 18.43
N THR A 35 2.50 -3.41 17.42
CA THR A 35 2.89 -4.26 16.29
C THR A 35 2.95 -3.52 14.95
N GLN A 36 2.85 -2.20 14.93
CA GLN A 36 3.34 -1.43 13.78
C GLN A 36 4.85 -1.29 13.92
N GLN A 37 5.59 -2.32 13.52
CA GLN A 37 6.99 -2.15 13.18
C GLN A 37 7.03 -1.13 12.06
N THR A 38 7.55 0.05 12.35
CA THR A 38 7.80 1.09 11.35
C THR A 38 8.91 0.56 10.46
N ILE A 39 8.56 -0.02 9.32
CA ILE A 39 9.54 -0.48 8.34
C ILE A 39 10.27 0.76 7.84
N THR A 40 11.58 0.80 8.06
CA THR A 40 12.44 1.85 7.53
C THR A 40 12.69 1.55 6.05
N PRO A 41 12.35 2.46 5.13
CA PRO A 41 12.58 2.22 3.71
C PRO A 41 14.07 2.09 3.41
N THR A 42 14.41 1.19 2.49
CA THR A 42 15.75 1.06 1.94
C THR A 42 15.98 2.18 0.93
N GLN A 43 17.01 3.00 1.13
CA GLN A 43 17.43 3.98 0.15
C GLN A 43 18.51 3.37 -0.75
N VAL A 44 18.25 3.34 -2.05
CA VAL A 44 19.21 2.89 -3.05
C VAL A 44 20.00 4.10 -3.54
N ALA A 45 21.31 4.02 -3.40
CA ALA A 45 22.20 5.07 -3.92
C ALA A 45 22.14 5.12 -5.46
N PRO A 46 22.28 6.30 -6.07
CA PRO A 46 22.42 6.42 -7.51
C PRO A 46 23.57 5.56 -8.03
N ILE A 47 23.37 4.89 -9.17
CA ILE A 47 24.39 4.12 -9.86
C ILE A 47 24.63 4.81 -11.22
N ASP A 48 25.87 5.12 -11.52
CA ASP A 48 26.28 5.85 -12.74
C ASP A 48 25.52 7.18 -12.93
N GLY A 49 25.20 7.86 -11.82
CA GLY A 49 24.46 9.13 -11.80
C GLY A 49 22.96 8.99 -12.07
N LEU A 50 22.42 7.77 -12.08
CA LEU A 50 21.01 7.50 -12.27
C LEU A 50 20.33 7.15 -10.93
N ASP A 51 19.22 7.83 -10.66
CA ASP A 51 18.36 7.51 -9.53
C ASP A 51 17.49 6.27 -9.81
N ARG A 52 16.88 5.73 -8.77
CA ARG A 52 16.00 4.55 -8.85
C ARG A 52 14.61 4.88 -8.36
N ALA A 53 13.60 4.32 -9.04
CA ALA A 53 12.21 4.31 -8.60
C ALA A 53 11.61 2.91 -8.77
N TYR A 54 10.61 2.57 -7.96
CA TYR A 54 10.00 1.23 -7.94
C TYR A 54 8.49 1.35 -7.95
N PHE A 55 7.85 0.70 -8.93
CA PHE A 55 6.40 0.72 -9.11
C PHE A 55 5.85 -0.66 -9.45
N ALA A 56 4.60 -0.92 -9.06
CA ALA A 56 3.82 -2.08 -9.46
C ALA A 56 2.43 -1.61 -9.92
N SER A 57 1.96 -2.10 -11.07
CA SER A 57 0.71 -1.64 -11.69
C SER A 57 0.22 -2.64 -12.74
N GLY A 58 -0.13 -3.85 -12.31
CA GLY A 58 -0.52 -4.93 -13.22
C GLY A 58 0.66 -5.66 -13.84
N CYS A 59 0.52 -6.09 -15.10
CA CYS A 59 1.58 -6.78 -15.83
C CYS A 59 2.84 -5.93 -15.96
N PHE A 60 3.96 -6.41 -15.41
CA PHE A 60 5.23 -5.68 -15.41
C PHE A 60 5.77 -5.36 -16.81
N TRP A 61 5.50 -6.20 -17.84
CA TRP A 61 5.88 -5.88 -19.22
C TRP A 61 5.20 -4.62 -19.75
N CYS A 62 3.91 -4.45 -19.41
CA CYS A 62 3.18 -3.24 -19.80
C CYS A 62 3.74 -2.01 -19.09
N VAL A 63 4.05 -2.14 -17.80
CA VAL A 63 4.63 -1.06 -17.00
C VAL A 63 6.04 -0.72 -17.48
N GLU A 64 6.87 -1.72 -17.75
CA GLU A 64 8.22 -1.58 -18.30
C GLU A 64 8.19 -0.77 -19.61
N ALA A 65 7.36 -1.18 -20.58
CA ALA A 65 7.21 -0.48 -21.85
C ALA A 65 6.77 0.99 -21.71
N VAL A 66 5.87 1.28 -20.76
CA VAL A 66 5.45 2.66 -20.48
C VAL A 66 6.63 3.50 -20.03
N TYR A 67 7.41 3.04 -19.06
CA TYR A 67 8.52 3.82 -18.52
C TYR A 67 9.71 3.93 -19.48
N GLU A 68 10.01 2.89 -20.26
CA GLU A 68 11.06 2.94 -21.28
C GLU A 68 10.79 3.96 -22.38
N SER A 69 9.52 4.27 -22.64
CA SER A 69 9.15 5.29 -23.62
C SER A 69 9.46 6.73 -23.17
N LEU A 70 9.79 6.94 -21.89
CA LEU A 70 9.97 8.27 -21.34
C LEU A 70 11.40 8.79 -21.57
N LYS A 71 11.49 10.03 -22.03
CA LYS A 71 12.78 10.73 -22.09
C LYS A 71 13.30 10.92 -20.65
N GLY A 72 14.56 10.55 -20.42
CA GLY A 72 15.21 10.64 -19.12
C GLY A 72 15.20 9.31 -18.35
N VAL A 73 14.33 8.37 -18.69
CA VAL A 73 14.45 6.97 -18.25
C VAL A 73 15.53 6.30 -19.11
N LYS A 74 16.43 5.58 -18.46
CA LYS A 74 17.54 4.87 -19.13
C LYS A 74 17.30 3.38 -19.22
N GLU A 75 16.61 2.82 -18.24
CA GLU A 75 16.27 1.40 -18.17
C GLU A 75 15.06 1.21 -17.27
N SER A 76 14.19 0.29 -17.63
CA SER A 76 13.16 -0.27 -16.77
C SER A 76 13.34 -1.78 -16.73
N VAL A 77 13.34 -2.36 -15.54
CA VAL A 77 13.64 -3.78 -15.32
C VAL A 77 12.44 -4.44 -14.66
N SER A 78 11.87 -5.46 -15.28
CA SER A 78 10.79 -6.27 -14.74
C SER A 78 11.26 -7.18 -13.60
N GLY A 79 10.45 -7.29 -12.55
CA GLY A 79 10.76 -8.11 -11.39
C GLY A 79 9.64 -8.14 -10.34
N TYR A 80 10.03 -8.30 -9.08
CA TYR A 80 9.09 -8.53 -7.98
C TYR A 80 9.46 -7.71 -6.76
N SER A 81 8.46 -7.13 -6.07
CA SER A 81 8.65 -6.39 -4.82
C SER A 81 7.42 -6.43 -3.91
N GLY A 82 7.57 -6.01 -2.65
CA GLY A 82 6.48 -5.85 -1.69
C GLY A 82 5.98 -7.15 -1.04
N GLY A 83 6.66 -8.27 -1.25
CA GLY A 83 6.35 -9.56 -0.64
C GLY A 83 7.30 -9.95 0.48
N HIS A 84 7.05 -11.12 1.06
CA HIS A 84 7.76 -11.62 2.24
C HIS A 84 8.67 -12.83 1.97
N THR A 85 8.63 -13.39 0.75
CA THR A 85 9.48 -14.54 0.40
C THR A 85 10.80 -14.09 -0.21
N GLN A 86 11.82 -14.93 -0.04
CA GLN A 86 13.13 -14.73 -0.66
C GLN A 86 13.14 -15.36 -2.06
N ASN A 87 13.88 -14.74 -2.99
CA ASN A 87 14.07 -15.22 -4.36
C ASN A 87 12.77 -15.66 -5.03
N PRO A 88 11.75 -14.75 -5.12
CA PRO A 88 10.51 -15.07 -5.83
C PRO A 88 10.81 -15.35 -7.29
N THR A 89 9.98 -16.21 -7.88
CA THR A 89 9.96 -16.51 -9.32
C THR A 89 8.59 -16.17 -9.88
N TYR A 90 8.46 -16.08 -11.20
CA TYR A 90 7.18 -15.90 -11.86
C TYR A 90 6.14 -16.96 -11.41
N ALA A 91 6.55 -18.23 -11.43
CA ALA A 91 5.69 -19.32 -11.00
C ALA A 91 5.24 -19.19 -9.53
N SER A 92 6.14 -18.77 -8.62
CA SER A 92 5.80 -18.63 -7.21
C SER A 92 4.92 -17.38 -6.96
N SER A 93 5.21 -16.27 -7.63
CA SER A 93 4.47 -15.01 -7.48
C SER A 93 3.04 -15.13 -8.00
N ASN A 94 2.84 -15.84 -9.11
CA ASN A 94 1.51 -16.12 -9.66
C ASN A 94 0.61 -16.98 -8.76
N THR A 95 1.14 -17.62 -7.73
CA THR A 95 0.31 -18.30 -6.73
C THR A 95 -0.45 -17.34 -5.82
N GLY A 96 -0.08 -16.04 -5.80
CA GLY A 96 -0.60 -15.02 -4.88
C GLY A 96 -0.17 -15.21 -3.41
N ARG A 97 0.68 -16.21 -3.11
CA ARG A 97 1.08 -16.57 -1.73
C ARG A 97 2.39 -15.96 -1.28
N THR A 98 3.18 -15.41 -2.18
CA THR A 98 4.48 -14.79 -1.86
C THR A 98 4.36 -13.39 -1.28
N GLY A 99 3.19 -12.74 -1.49
CA GLY A 99 2.96 -11.34 -1.17
C GLY A 99 3.63 -10.37 -2.15
N HIS A 100 4.47 -10.85 -3.07
CA HIS A 100 5.09 -9.99 -4.09
C HIS A 100 4.07 -9.56 -5.13
N ALA A 101 4.23 -8.31 -5.61
CA ALA A 101 3.63 -7.84 -6.84
C ALA A 101 4.65 -7.89 -7.98
N GLU A 102 4.16 -8.07 -9.21
CA GLU A 102 4.92 -7.74 -10.40
C GLU A 102 5.26 -6.26 -10.36
N ALA A 103 6.52 -5.92 -10.43
CA ALA A 103 7.05 -4.58 -10.23
C ALA A 103 8.14 -4.27 -11.24
N VAL A 104 8.43 -2.99 -11.41
CA VAL A 104 9.55 -2.52 -12.20
C VAL A 104 10.52 -1.69 -11.35
N GLU A 105 11.81 -1.85 -11.61
CA GLU A 105 12.86 -0.93 -11.19
C GLU A 105 13.15 0.00 -12.35
N ILE A 106 13.07 1.30 -12.14
CA ILE A 106 13.31 2.34 -13.14
C ILE A 106 14.58 3.08 -12.80
N SER A 107 15.52 3.09 -13.74
CA SER A 107 16.75 3.87 -13.71
C SER A 107 16.54 5.16 -14.51
N TYR A 108 16.66 6.32 -13.87
CA TYR A 108 16.37 7.59 -14.54
C TYR A 108 17.38 8.70 -14.20
N ASN A 109 17.54 9.63 -15.12
CA ASN A 109 18.33 10.84 -14.92
C ASN A 109 17.45 11.94 -14.31
N ALA A 110 17.64 12.24 -13.02
CA ALA A 110 16.87 13.25 -12.32
C ALA A 110 17.03 14.69 -12.86
N GLN A 111 17.98 14.94 -13.75
CA GLN A 111 18.10 16.22 -14.44
C GLN A 111 17.21 16.31 -15.70
N GLU A 112 16.73 15.18 -16.19
CA GLU A 112 15.88 15.08 -17.39
C GLU A 112 14.42 14.80 -17.06
N ILE A 113 14.15 14.01 -16.00
CA ILE A 113 12.82 13.65 -15.53
C ILE A 113 12.83 13.55 -14.01
N GLN A 114 11.85 14.16 -13.34
CA GLN A 114 11.77 14.15 -11.89
C GLN A 114 10.96 12.94 -11.38
N PHE A 115 11.15 12.56 -10.11
CA PHE A 115 10.35 11.51 -9.48
C PHE A 115 8.84 11.83 -9.51
N SER A 116 8.47 13.12 -9.39
CA SER A 116 7.07 13.57 -9.53
C SER A 116 6.48 13.24 -10.89
N ASP A 117 7.26 13.38 -11.98
CA ASP A 117 6.81 13.08 -13.33
C ASP A 117 6.57 11.58 -13.51
N LEU A 118 7.44 10.75 -12.90
CA LEU A 118 7.24 9.29 -12.87
C LEU A 118 5.97 8.91 -12.11
N VAL A 119 5.65 9.60 -11.01
CA VAL A 119 4.40 9.41 -10.25
C VAL A 119 3.18 9.86 -11.06
N ASP A 120 3.29 10.94 -11.83
CA ASP A 120 2.22 11.38 -12.74
C ASP A 120 1.94 10.34 -13.82
N VAL A 121 3.00 9.78 -14.43
CA VAL A 121 2.88 8.70 -15.41
C VAL A 121 2.28 7.45 -14.77
N TYR A 122 2.67 7.10 -13.53
CA TYR A 122 2.11 5.97 -12.81
C TYR A 122 0.58 6.07 -12.71
N PHE A 123 0.05 7.19 -12.25
CA PHE A 123 -1.39 7.35 -12.11
C PHE A 123 -2.11 7.59 -13.45
N GLY A 124 -1.41 8.13 -14.45
CA GLY A 124 -1.96 8.38 -15.78
C GLY A 124 -2.06 7.15 -16.69
N SER A 125 -1.31 6.10 -16.41
CA SER A 125 -1.19 4.91 -17.27
C SER A 125 -2.03 3.71 -16.84
N GLN A 126 -2.81 3.82 -15.74
CA GLN A 126 -3.53 2.70 -15.14
C GLN A 126 -4.95 3.05 -14.66
N ASN A 127 -5.73 2.03 -14.31
CA ASN A 127 -6.98 2.23 -13.58
C ASN A 127 -6.67 2.38 -12.08
N ILE A 128 -6.60 3.62 -11.61
CA ILE A 128 -6.18 3.97 -10.25
C ILE A 128 -7.15 3.51 -9.15
N GLY A 129 -8.40 3.17 -9.51
CA GLY A 129 -9.41 2.65 -8.57
C GLY A 129 -9.53 1.13 -8.52
N GLN A 130 -8.73 0.39 -9.31
CA GLN A 130 -8.84 -1.05 -9.36
C GLN A 130 -8.01 -1.73 -8.26
N VAL A 131 -8.69 -2.50 -7.41
CA VAL A 131 -8.07 -3.28 -6.33
C VAL A 131 -7.66 -4.66 -6.83
N ASN A 132 -6.48 -5.15 -6.41
CA ASN A 132 -5.97 -6.49 -6.72
C ASN A 132 -6.03 -6.84 -8.21
N GLY A 133 -5.52 -5.95 -9.05
CA GLY A 133 -5.47 -6.18 -10.49
C GLY A 133 -5.35 -4.91 -11.30
N GLN A 134 -5.10 -5.06 -12.61
CA GLN A 134 -5.17 -3.99 -13.60
C GLN A 134 -5.76 -4.52 -14.91
N GLY A 135 -6.76 -3.82 -15.44
CA GLY A 135 -7.46 -4.27 -16.64
C GLY A 135 -8.01 -5.69 -16.48
N PRO A 136 -7.62 -6.63 -17.37
CA PRO A 136 -8.04 -8.03 -17.31
C PRO A 136 -7.26 -8.84 -16.25
N ASP A 137 -6.06 -8.40 -15.85
CA ASP A 137 -5.20 -9.13 -14.93
C ASP A 137 -5.74 -9.03 -13.51
N ARG A 138 -5.96 -10.18 -12.88
CA ARG A 138 -6.54 -10.32 -11.55
C ARG A 138 -5.62 -11.09 -10.62
N GLY A 139 -5.54 -10.64 -9.38
CA GLY A 139 -4.75 -11.26 -8.31
C GLY A 139 -3.86 -10.25 -7.61
N SER A 140 -3.44 -10.58 -6.39
CA SER A 140 -2.59 -9.72 -5.56
C SER A 140 -1.23 -9.41 -6.20
N GLN A 141 -0.74 -10.28 -7.09
CA GLN A 141 0.49 -10.05 -7.86
C GLN A 141 0.36 -8.91 -8.88
N TYR A 142 -0.85 -8.53 -9.26
CA TYR A 142 -1.12 -7.43 -10.20
C TYR A 142 -1.66 -6.17 -9.53
N ARG A 143 -1.56 -6.09 -8.18
CA ARG A 143 -2.04 -4.91 -7.45
C ARG A 143 -1.15 -3.70 -7.67
N SER A 144 -1.71 -2.54 -7.50
CA SER A 144 -1.00 -1.26 -7.66
C SER A 144 -0.25 -0.89 -6.38
N ILE A 145 1.06 -0.63 -6.50
CA ILE A 145 1.91 -0.19 -5.38
C ILE A 145 2.88 0.88 -5.89
N ILE A 146 3.05 1.94 -5.11
CA ILE A 146 4.17 2.87 -5.23
C ILE A 146 5.10 2.66 -4.03
N PHE A 147 6.36 2.36 -4.30
CA PHE A 147 7.37 2.21 -3.26
C PHE A 147 8.12 3.52 -3.06
N TYR A 148 8.28 3.95 -1.82
CA TYR A 148 9.09 5.12 -1.48
C TYR A 148 10.38 4.71 -0.76
N GLN A 149 11.49 5.39 -1.07
CA GLN A 149 12.80 5.15 -0.47
C GLN A 149 13.13 6.15 0.64
N ASN A 150 12.43 7.29 0.68
CA ASN A 150 12.63 8.34 1.65
C ASN A 150 11.37 9.20 1.82
N GLN A 151 11.41 10.11 2.80
CA GLN A 151 10.26 10.95 3.13
C GLN A 151 9.91 11.96 2.01
N ILE A 152 10.89 12.38 1.19
CA ILE A 152 10.65 13.31 0.08
C ILE A 152 9.77 12.61 -0.97
N GLN A 153 10.13 11.38 -1.37
CA GLN A 153 9.33 10.58 -2.29
C GLN A 153 7.93 10.32 -1.72
N LYS A 154 7.85 9.94 -0.43
CA LYS A 154 6.55 9.73 0.21
C LYS A 154 5.65 10.97 0.16
N ASN A 155 6.20 12.15 0.43
CA ASN A 155 5.43 13.39 0.40
C ASN A 155 4.92 13.72 -1.02
N ILE A 156 5.71 13.43 -2.06
CA ILE A 156 5.30 13.61 -3.47
C ILE A 156 4.13 12.68 -3.79
N ILE A 157 4.21 11.40 -3.41
CA ILE A 157 3.16 10.41 -3.63
C ILE A 157 1.86 10.81 -2.90
N ASP A 158 1.98 11.15 -1.61
CA ASP A 158 0.83 11.53 -0.78
C ASP A 158 0.13 12.79 -1.31
N ALA A 159 0.92 13.76 -1.79
CA ALA A 159 0.38 14.99 -2.40
C ALA A 159 -0.41 14.68 -3.69
N LYS A 160 0.12 13.79 -4.54
CA LYS A 160 -0.56 13.38 -5.77
C LYS A 160 -1.84 12.60 -5.51
N ILE A 161 -1.82 11.66 -4.56
CA ILE A 161 -3.03 10.93 -4.16
C ILE A 161 -4.09 11.90 -3.64
N LYS A 162 -3.70 12.85 -2.79
CA LYS A 162 -4.62 13.87 -2.27
C LYS A 162 -5.24 14.72 -3.39
N GLU A 163 -4.46 15.12 -4.39
CA GLU A 163 -4.94 15.84 -5.57
C GLU A 163 -6.00 15.03 -6.34
N LEU A 164 -5.70 13.76 -6.62
CA LEU A 164 -6.62 12.87 -7.33
C LEU A 164 -7.92 12.64 -6.57
N GLU A 165 -7.85 12.43 -5.26
CA GLU A 165 -9.01 12.19 -4.42
C GLU A 165 -9.89 13.43 -4.23
N GLN A 166 -9.35 14.64 -4.37
CA GLN A 166 -10.17 15.87 -4.42
C GLN A 166 -11.13 15.87 -5.61
N THR A 167 -10.74 15.27 -6.72
CA THR A 167 -11.55 15.24 -7.95
C THR A 167 -12.40 13.98 -8.05
N LEU A 168 -11.86 12.83 -7.65
CA LEU A 168 -12.46 11.50 -7.86
C LEU A 168 -13.22 10.98 -6.65
N GLY A 169 -13.00 11.56 -5.46
CA GLY A 169 -13.58 11.15 -4.19
C GLY A 169 -12.55 10.50 -3.26
N GLN A 170 -12.76 10.72 -1.96
CA GLN A 170 -11.89 10.17 -0.91
C GLN A 170 -11.85 8.64 -0.94
N GLY A 171 -10.65 8.04 -0.90
CA GLY A 171 -10.44 6.60 -0.93
C GLY A 171 -10.64 5.96 -2.31
N TYR A 172 -10.71 6.77 -3.38
CA TYR A 172 -10.81 6.24 -4.75
C TYR A 172 -9.52 5.58 -5.23
N VAL A 173 -8.36 6.10 -4.80
CA VAL A 173 -7.05 5.58 -5.21
C VAL A 173 -6.77 4.27 -4.49
N ALA A 174 -6.70 3.18 -5.25
CA ALA A 174 -6.47 1.82 -4.73
C ALA A 174 -4.98 1.47 -4.55
N ALA A 175 -4.07 2.32 -5.03
CA ALA A 175 -2.64 2.06 -4.93
C ALA A 175 -2.16 2.07 -3.47
N GLU A 176 -1.42 1.02 -3.09
CA GLU A 176 -0.71 0.96 -1.81
C GLU A 176 0.53 1.86 -1.88
N VAL A 177 0.83 2.55 -0.77
CA VAL A 177 2.06 3.34 -0.62
C VAL A 177 2.93 2.66 0.41
N LEU A 178 3.96 1.96 -0.04
CA LEU A 178 4.78 1.11 0.82
C LEU A 178 6.24 1.60 0.89
N PRO A 179 6.91 1.46 2.05
CA PRO A 179 8.35 1.63 2.11
C PRO A 179 9.05 0.62 1.19
N PHE A 180 10.03 1.08 0.43
CA PHE A 180 10.84 0.17 -0.37
C PHE A 180 11.76 -0.65 0.53
N GLU A 181 11.73 -1.96 0.38
CA GLU A 181 12.60 -2.88 1.11
C GLU A 181 13.60 -3.55 0.18
N LYS A 182 13.11 -4.20 -0.86
CA LYS A 182 13.94 -4.94 -1.82
C LYS A 182 13.20 -5.17 -3.13
N PHE A 183 13.96 -5.07 -4.22
CA PHE A 183 13.56 -5.52 -5.54
C PHE A 183 14.26 -6.83 -5.90
N TRP A 184 13.53 -7.72 -6.52
CA TRP A 184 14.02 -8.98 -7.05
C TRP A 184 13.85 -8.94 -8.57
N LYS A 185 14.97 -8.88 -9.29
CA LYS A 185 14.94 -8.90 -10.76
C LYS A 185 14.26 -10.18 -11.25
N GLY A 186 13.37 -10.03 -12.20
CA GLY A 186 12.70 -11.14 -12.87
C GLY A 186 13.67 -11.98 -13.70
N GLU A 187 13.20 -13.14 -14.11
CA GLU A 187 13.96 -14.07 -14.93
C GLU A 187 14.34 -13.43 -16.27
N SER A 188 15.43 -13.91 -16.89
CA SER A 188 15.98 -13.30 -18.11
C SER A 188 14.99 -13.25 -19.29
N TYR A 189 14.06 -14.20 -19.37
CA TYR A 189 13.01 -14.23 -20.41
C TYR A 189 11.90 -13.20 -20.21
N HIS A 190 11.90 -12.47 -19.08
CA HIS A 190 11.01 -11.35 -18.81
C HIS A 190 11.65 -9.99 -19.13
N GLN A 191 12.93 -9.96 -19.39
CA GLN A 191 13.64 -8.74 -19.75
C GLN A 191 13.63 -8.55 -21.27
N ASN A 192 13.70 -7.32 -21.75
CA ASN A 192 13.78 -6.96 -23.19
C ASN A 192 14.85 -7.70 -23.97
#